data_33f0e31f7b7db9fbabfd9828645772c3
#
_entry.id   33f0e31f7b7db9fbabfd9828645772c3
#
_cell.length_a   1.000
_cell.length_b   1.000
_cell.length_c   1.000
_cell.angle_alpha   90.00
_cell.angle_beta   90.00
_cell.angle_gamma   90.00
#
_symmetry.space_group_name_H-M   'P 1'
#
loop_
_entity.id
_entity.type
_entity.pdbx_description
1 polymer ?
#
loop_
_entity_poly.entity_id
_entity_poly.type
_entity_poly.pdbx_seq_one_letter_code
_entity_poly.pdbx_strand_id
1 'polypeptide(L)'
;MLFRSTESDRTGADVSAPVRSLSVFGEPARQLLRWVDWIPVRLTALSFAVVGDFEDAVYCWRTQASAWPVAHGGFTYGILLATGAGALGVQLGGPVHAAGGDIDPRPEIGVGDPVEADVLPSAVGLVWRALILWLLLVFLLSLANWVP
;
A
#
# COMPACT_ATOMS: atom_id res chain seq x y z
N MET A 1 -66.07 -0.45 9.08
CA MET A 1 -65.09 0.43 8.48
C MET A 1 -63.73 0.18 9.13
N LEU A 2 -63.14 -0.95 8.78
CA LEU A 2 -61.87 -1.44 9.34
C LEU A 2 -61.16 -2.19 8.20
N PHE A 3 -60.33 -1.52 7.50
CA PHE A 3 -59.40 -2.14 6.55
C PHE A 3 -58.22 -1.24 6.43
N ARG A 4 -57.15 -1.59 7.11
CA ARG A 4 -55.77 -1.25 6.75
C ARG A 4 -54.83 -1.51 7.92
N SER A 5 -54.18 -2.62 7.97
CA SER A 5 -52.94 -2.81 8.70
C SER A 5 -52.43 -4.27 8.61
N THR A 6 -52.07 -4.75 7.44
CA THR A 6 -51.31 -6.02 7.32
C THR A 6 -50.43 -6.10 6.06
N GLU A 7 -49.86 -4.99 5.62
CA GLU A 7 -49.00 -5.03 4.42
C GLU A 7 -47.62 -4.35 4.60
N SER A 8 -47.20 -4.12 5.83
CA SER A 8 -45.90 -3.47 6.10
C SER A 8 -44.83 -4.37 6.74
N ASP A 9 -45.05 -5.67 6.81
CA ASP A 9 -44.13 -6.55 7.57
C ASP A 9 -43.47 -7.66 6.73
N ARG A 10 -43.42 -7.50 5.42
CA ARG A 10 -42.73 -8.50 4.54
C ARG A 10 -41.53 -8.00 3.73
N THR A 11 -41.09 -6.77 3.91
CA THR A 11 -39.98 -6.23 3.09
C THR A 11 -38.69 -6.03 3.88
N GLY A 12 -38.60 -6.45 5.14
CA GLY A 12 -37.45 -6.23 6.01
C GLY A 12 -36.49 -7.41 6.19
N ALA A 13 -36.74 -8.58 5.60
CA ALA A 13 -36.10 -9.80 6.07
C ALA A 13 -35.09 -10.48 5.12
N ASP A 14 -34.74 -9.96 3.95
CA ASP A 14 -33.90 -10.76 3.05
C ASP A 14 -32.78 -10.03 2.27
N VAL A 15 -32.51 -8.77 2.55
CA VAL A 15 -31.43 -8.05 1.84
C VAL A 15 -30.07 -8.14 2.55
N SER A 16 -30.04 -8.56 3.80
CA SER A 16 -28.80 -8.61 4.59
C SER A 16 -28.05 -9.94 4.53
N ALA A 17 -28.66 -11.00 4.06
CA ALA A 17 -28.04 -12.33 3.99
C ALA A 17 -26.91 -12.47 2.95
N PRO A 18 -27.00 -11.92 1.71
CA PRO A 18 -25.92 -12.07 0.74
C PRO A 18 -24.67 -11.26 1.08
N VAL A 19 -24.81 -10.15 1.81
CA VAL A 19 -23.65 -9.30 2.17
C VAL A 19 -22.78 -9.94 3.25
N ARG A 20 -23.38 -10.68 4.19
CA ARG A 20 -22.64 -11.41 5.22
C ARG A 20 -21.86 -12.59 4.67
N SER A 21 -22.40 -13.30 3.70
CA SER A 21 -21.68 -14.43 3.07
C SER A 21 -20.49 -13.98 2.25
N LEU A 22 -20.58 -12.82 1.59
CA LEU A 22 -19.45 -12.23 0.84
C LEU A 22 -18.32 -11.76 1.77
N SER A 23 -18.62 -11.31 2.98
CA SER A 23 -17.61 -10.92 3.96
C SER A 23 -16.83 -12.12 4.52
N VAL A 24 -17.48 -13.26 4.69
CA VAL A 24 -16.84 -14.51 5.16
C VAL A 24 -15.89 -15.10 4.12
N PHE A 25 -16.22 -15.01 2.83
CA PHE A 25 -15.32 -15.44 1.76
C PHE A 25 -14.17 -14.46 1.49
N GLY A 26 -14.33 -13.19 1.84
CA GLY A 26 -13.30 -12.16 1.64
C GLY A 26 -12.11 -12.27 2.61
N GLU A 27 -12.32 -12.80 3.81
CA GLU A 27 -11.28 -12.88 4.85
C GLU A 27 -10.14 -13.84 4.49
N PRO A 28 -10.39 -15.11 4.07
CA PRO A 28 -9.32 -16.00 3.66
C PRO A 28 -8.61 -15.52 2.37
N ALA A 29 -9.34 -14.89 1.45
CA ALA A 29 -8.73 -14.30 0.25
C ALA A 29 -7.77 -13.15 0.60
N ARG A 30 -8.13 -12.28 1.55
CA ARG A 30 -7.25 -11.21 2.06
C ARG A 30 -6.02 -11.76 2.76
N GLN A 31 -6.15 -12.85 3.51
CA GLN A 31 -5.00 -13.49 4.16
C GLN A 31 -4.05 -14.07 3.11
N LEU A 32 -4.56 -14.77 2.11
CA LEU A 32 -3.75 -15.29 1.01
C LEU A 32 -3.02 -14.17 0.26
N LEU A 33 -3.71 -13.07 -0.06
CA LEU A 33 -3.09 -11.91 -0.70
C LEU A 33 -1.96 -11.33 0.16
N ARG A 34 -2.13 -11.22 1.47
CA ARG A 34 -1.07 -10.74 2.38
C ARG A 34 0.17 -11.65 2.34
N TRP A 35 -0.01 -12.96 2.24
CA TRP A 35 1.11 -13.90 2.13
C TRP A 35 1.81 -13.80 0.78
N VAL A 36 1.03 -13.69 -0.31
CA VAL A 36 1.57 -13.54 -1.66
C VAL A 36 2.31 -12.21 -1.81
N ASP A 37 1.79 -11.12 -1.25
CA ASP A 37 2.40 -9.78 -1.30
C ASP A 37 3.62 -9.64 -0.38
N TRP A 38 3.80 -10.51 0.60
CA TRP A 38 4.86 -10.40 1.60
C TRP A 38 6.27 -10.37 0.98
N ILE A 39 6.54 -11.26 0.03
CA ILE A 39 7.83 -11.35 -0.66
C ILE A 39 8.04 -10.17 -1.62
N PRO A 40 7.13 -9.92 -2.59
CA PRO A 40 7.36 -8.86 -3.58
C PRO A 40 7.45 -7.46 -2.95
N VAL A 41 6.67 -7.19 -1.91
CA VAL A 41 6.74 -5.90 -1.20
C VAL A 41 8.13 -5.67 -0.59
N ARG A 42 8.72 -6.67 0.05
CA ARG A 42 10.06 -6.56 0.63
C ARG A 42 11.15 -6.44 -0.43
N LEU A 43 11.01 -7.18 -1.53
CA LEU A 43 11.94 -7.10 -2.64
C LEU A 43 11.88 -5.71 -3.31
N THR A 44 10.70 -5.16 -3.48
CA THR A 44 10.52 -3.81 -4.04
C THR A 44 11.08 -2.75 -3.08
N ALA A 45 10.79 -2.86 -1.78
CA ALA A 45 11.35 -1.95 -0.77
C ALA A 45 12.88 -2.00 -0.74
N LEU A 46 13.46 -3.21 -0.80
CA LEU A 46 14.91 -3.38 -0.88
C LEU A 46 15.48 -2.76 -2.16
N SER A 47 14.78 -2.92 -3.29
CA SER A 47 15.20 -2.30 -4.56
C SER A 47 15.23 -0.78 -4.45
N PHE A 48 14.21 -0.15 -3.82
CA PHE A 48 14.17 1.29 -3.60
C PHE A 48 15.33 1.74 -2.70
N ALA A 49 15.63 1.00 -1.65
CA ALA A 49 16.77 1.29 -0.80
C ALA A 49 18.10 1.22 -1.56
N VAL A 50 18.29 0.21 -2.42
CA VAL A 50 19.54 0.04 -3.19
C VAL A 50 19.74 1.12 -4.25
N VAL A 51 18.67 1.57 -4.90
CA VAL A 51 18.76 2.55 -6.01
C VAL A 51 18.55 4.01 -5.58
N GLY A 52 18.08 4.24 -4.34
CA GLY A 52 17.89 5.55 -3.72
C GLY A 52 18.87 5.77 -2.57
N ASP A 53 18.46 6.54 -1.57
CA ASP A 53 19.21 6.66 -0.32
C ASP A 53 18.97 5.45 0.57
N PHE A 54 20.01 4.62 0.74
CA PHE A 54 19.90 3.36 1.47
C PHE A 54 19.67 3.57 2.96
N GLU A 55 20.36 4.54 3.55
CA GLU A 55 20.33 4.75 5.00
C GLU A 55 18.95 5.24 5.44
N ASP A 56 18.45 6.28 4.78
CA ASP A 56 17.14 6.85 5.06
C ASP A 56 16.00 5.90 4.70
N ALA A 57 16.12 5.16 3.59
CA ALA A 57 15.12 4.16 3.20
C ALA A 57 14.99 3.06 4.26
N VAL A 58 16.10 2.52 4.75
CA VAL A 58 16.11 1.46 5.78
C VAL A 58 15.66 2.00 7.12
N TYR A 59 16.06 3.21 7.48
CA TYR A 59 15.60 3.88 8.70
C TYR A 59 14.07 4.05 8.69
N CYS A 60 13.50 4.63 7.65
CA CYS A 60 12.06 4.81 7.52
C CYS A 60 11.31 3.48 7.51
N TRP A 61 11.81 2.47 6.79
CA TRP A 61 11.20 1.14 6.81
C TRP A 61 11.10 0.56 8.22
N ARG A 62 12.19 0.64 9.00
CA ARG A 62 12.25 0.01 10.33
C ARG A 62 11.46 0.76 11.40
N THR A 63 11.39 2.07 11.30
CA THR A 63 10.80 2.93 12.34
C THR A 63 9.38 3.39 12.03
N GLN A 64 9.02 3.60 10.76
CA GLN A 64 7.80 4.30 10.37
C GLN A 64 6.78 3.42 9.63
N ALA A 65 7.19 2.29 9.02
CA ALA A 65 6.29 1.45 8.23
C ALA A 65 5.08 0.93 9.03
N SER A 66 5.22 0.71 10.34
CA SER A 66 4.15 0.24 11.22
C SER A 66 3.13 1.33 11.59
N ALA A 67 3.47 2.59 11.38
CA ALA A 67 2.57 3.71 11.68
C ALA A 67 1.43 3.84 10.65
N TRP A 68 1.55 3.20 9.46
CA TRP A 68 0.55 3.34 8.42
C TRP A 68 -0.75 2.58 8.75
N PRO A 69 -1.93 3.27 8.69
CA PRO A 69 -3.18 2.71 9.15
C PRO A 69 -3.67 1.53 8.31
N VAL A 70 -4.32 0.55 8.96
CA VAL A 70 -4.92 -0.62 8.28
C VAL A 70 -6.01 -0.20 7.28
N ALA A 71 -6.73 0.89 7.55
CA ALA A 71 -7.74 1.45 6.64
C ALA A 71 -7.16 1.85 5.27
N HIS A 72 -5.87 2.20 5.22
CA HIS A 72 -5.16 2.61 3.99
C HIS A 72 -4.17 1.54 3.51
N GLY A 73 -4.43 0.26 3.78
CA GLY A 73 -3.61 -0.87 3.31
C GLY A 73 -2.61 -1.43 4.33
N GLY A 74 -2.48 -0.78 5.50
CA GLY A 74 -1.71 -1.29 6.64
C GLY A 74 -0.21 -1.42 6.38
N PHE A 75 0.42 -2.33 7.11
CA PHE A 75 1.87 -2.51 7.16
C PHE A 75 2.54 -2.75 5.78
N THR A 76 1.85 -3.44 4.87
CA THR A 76 2.37 -3.73 3.53
C THR A 76 2.60 -2.44 2.72
N TYR A 77 1.61 -1.56 2.69
CA TYR A 77 1.75 -0.25 2.04
C TYR A 77 2.69 0.67 2.83
N GLY A 78 2.66 0.58 4.16
CA GLY A 78 3.57 1.31 5.03
C GLY A 78 5.04 1.03 4.71
N ILE A 79 5.40 -0.22 4.43
CA ILE A 79 6.77 -0.58 4.00
C ILE A 79 7.15 0.14 2.71
N LEU A 80 6.31 0.05 1.68
CA LEU A 80 6.61 0.65 0.37
C LEU A 80 6.71 2.17 0.44
N LEU A 81 5.74 2.80 1.12
CA LEU A 81 5.69 4.25 1.25
C LEU A 81 6.84 4.78 2.09
N ALA A 82 7.11 4.17 3.26
CA ALA A 82 8.20 4.60 4.12
C ALA A 82 9.56 4.42 3.44
N THR A 83 9.79 3.27 2.78
CA THR A 83 11.06 3.02 2.07
C THR A 83 11.21 3.94 0.87
N GLY A 84 10.14 4.15 0.09
CA GLY A 84 10.16 5.05 -1.07
C GLY A 84 10.38 6.50 -0.66
N ALA A 85 9.74 6.97 0.40
CA ALA A 85 9.93 8.31 0.95
C ALA A 85 11.36 8.52 1.44
N GLY A 86 11.91 7.58 2.21
CA GLY A 86 13.30 7.62 2.65
C GLY A 86 14.28 7.57 1.48
N ALA A 87 14.05 6.71 0.48
CA ALA A 87 14.91 6.60 -0.70
C ALA A 87 14.96 7.88 -1.55
N LEU A 88 13.92 8.71 -1.48
CA LEU A 88 13.83 10.01 -2.15
C LEU A 88 14.21 11.19 -1.27
N GLY A 89 14.36 10.99 0.05
CA GLY A 89 14.62 12.06 1.01
C GLY A 89 13.44 13.01 1.17
N VAL A 90 12.20 12.51 1.13
CA VAL A 90 10.98 13.32 1.22
C VAL A 90 10.06 12.85 2.34
N GLN A 91 9.19 13.74 2.81
CA GLN A 91 8.17 13.45 3.80
C GLN A 91 6.80 13.31 3.12
N LEU A 92 6.17 12.14 3.29
CA LEU A 92 4.84 11.80 2.80
C LEU A 92 3.83 11.81 3.95
N GLY A 93 2.58 12.15 3.67
CA GLY A 93 1.47 12.08 4.62
C GLY A 93 1.02 13.44 5.11
N GLY A 94 0.51 13.49 6.34
CA GLY A 94 -0.12 14.67 6.89
C GLY A 94 -1.64 14.71 6.69
N PRO A 95 -2.34 15.67 7.30
CA PRO A 95 -3.79 15.76 7.25
C PRO A 95 -4.27 16.11 5.84
N VAL A 96 -5.09 15.24 5.26
CA VAL A 96 -5.71 15.45 3.94
C VAL A 96 -7.16 15.86 4.12
N HIS A 97 -7.55 16.97 3.48
CA HIS A 97 -8.94 17.39 3.44
C HIS A 97 -9.70 16.51 2.43
N ALA A 98 -10.57 15.65 2.94
CA ALA A 98 -11.47 14.86 2.09
C ALA A 98 -12.52 15.77 1.42
N ALA A 99 -13.06 15.35 0.29
CA ALA A 99 -14.06 16.09 -0.47
C ALA A 99 -15.36 16.41 0.31
N GLY A 100 -15.56 15.80 1.49
CA GLY A 100 -16.68 16.05 2.42
C GLY A 100 -16.37 17.02 3.56
N GLY A 101 -15.19 17.67 3.58
CA GLY A 101 -14.78 18.57 4.66
C GLY A 101 -14.28 17.86 5.92
N ASP A 102 -14.21 16.54 5.92
CA ASP A 102 -13.61 15.75 6.99
C ASP A 102 -12.09 15.72 6.83
N ILE A 103 -11.35 15.73 7.95
CA ILE A 103 -9.90 15.67 7.96
C ILE A 103 -9.50 14.22 8.20
N ASP A 104 -8.90 13.58 7.19
CA ASP A 104 -8.32 12.24 7.31
C ASP A 104 -6.89 12.36 7.88
N PRO A 105 -6.67 12.01 9.15
CA PRO A 105 -5.36 12.14 9.78
C PRO A 105 -4.45 10.99 9.30
N ARG A 106 -3.56 11.28 8.36
CA ARG A 106 -2.54 10.32 7.92
C ARG A 106 -1.23 10.58 8.66
N PRO A 107 -0.54 9.53 9.11
CA PRO A 107 0.77 9.70 9.72
C PRO A 107 1.76 10.25 8.70
N GLU A 108 2.65 11.09 9.17
CA GLU A 108 3.79 11.55 8.39
C GLU A 108 4.86 10.46 8.37
N ILE A 109 5.33 10.10 7.19
CA ILE A 109 6.36 9.09 6.97
C ILE A 109 7.40 9.60 5.98
N GLY A 110 8.65 9.19 6.19
CA GLY A 110 9.80 9.68 5.43
C GLY A 110 10.66 10.65 6.25
N VAL A 111 11.73 11.10 5.63
CA VAL A 111 12.67 12.10 6.17
C VAL A 111 12.92 13.13 5.09
N GLY A 112 13.09 14.40 5.50
CA GLY A 112 13.34 15.51 4.59
C GLY A 112 12.17 16.45 4.43
N ASP A 113 12.07 17.10 3.27
CA ASP A 113 11.07 18.13 3.01
C ASP A 113 9.69 17.54 2.63
N PRO A 114 8.60 18.27 2.92
CA PRO A 114 7.28 17.87 2.47
C PRO A 114 7.23 17.69 0.96
N VAL A 115 6.49 16.66 0.51
CA VAL A 115 6.34 16.36 -0.92
C VAL A 115 5.64 17.52 -1.64
N GLU A 116 6.30 18.02 -2.68
CA GLU A 116 5.73 18.91 -3.68
C GLU A 116 5.65 18.22 -5.05
N ALA A 117 4.98 18.86 -6.02
CA ALA A 117 4.76 18.24 -7.34
C ALA A 117 6.07 18.06 -8.14
N ASP A 118 7.12 18.78 -7.81
CA ASP A 118 8.46 18.69 -8.40
C ASP A 118 9.20 17.39 -8.06
N VAL A 119 8.78 16.66 -7.03
CA VAL A 119 9.32 15.35 -6.65
C VAL A 119 8.85 14.23 -7.58
N LEU A 120 7.75 14.42 -8.33
CA LEU A 120 7.20 13.40 -9.24
C LEU A 120 8.23 12.84 -10.24
N PRO A 121 9.05 13.65 -10.93
CA PRO A 121 10.09 13.11 -11.82
C PRO A 121 11.12 12.25 -11.09
N SER A 122 11.48 12.62 -9.86
CA SER A 122 12.41 11.83 -9.02
C SER A 122 11.83 10.50 -8.62
N ALA A 123 10.52 10.47 -8.26
CA ALA A 123 9.80 9.23 -7.96
C ALA A 123 9.72 8.30 -9.17
N VAL A 124 9.41 8.83 -10.35
CA VAL A 124 9.46 8.08 -11.62
C VAL A 124 10.87 7.55 -11.88
N GLY A 125 11.89 8.38 -11.68
CA GLY A 125 13.29 7.99 -11.80
C GLY A 125 13.68 6.84 -10.86
N LEU A 126 13.21 6.85 -9.61
CA LEU A 126 13.44 5.77 -8.66
C LEU A 126 12.84 4.44 -9.16
N VAL A 127 11.60 4.47 -9.65
CA VAL A 127 10.93 3.28 -10.21
C VAL A 127 11.68 2.74 -11.43
N TRP A 128 12.13 3.62 -12.34
CA TRP A 128 12.92 3.21 -13.51
C TRP A 128 14.25 2.55 -13.12
N ARG A 129 14.97 3.11 -12.17
CA ARG A 129 16.22 2.51 -11.65
C ARG A 129 15.97 1.15 -11.04
N ALA A 130 14.90 0.99 -10.23
CA ALA A 130 14.52 -0.29 -9.65
C ALA A 130 14.17 -1.33 -10.73
N LEU A 131 13.45 -0.91 -11.79
CA LEU A 131 13.11 -1.79 -12.91
C LEU A 131 14.37 -2.25 -13.67
N ILE A 132 15.31 -1.33 -13.96
CA ILE A 132 16.58 -1.66 -14.60
C ILE A 132 17.40 -2.63 -13.74
N LEU A 133 17.42 -2.43 -12.41
CA LEU A 133 18.07 -3.34 -11.46
C LEU A 133 17.51 -4.76 -11.59
N TRP A 134 16.19 -4.90 -11.65
CA TRP A 134 15.53 -6.21 -11.80
C TRP A 134 15.80 -6.85 -13.15
N LEU A 135 15.75 -6.09 -14.24
CA LEU A 135 16.08 -6.59 -15.57
C LEU A 135 17.53 -7.07 -15.65
N LEU A 136 18.46 -6.31 -15.05
CA LEU A 136 19.87 -6.70 -14.97
C LEU A 136 20.04 -7.99 -14.17
N LEU A 137 19.37 -8.12 -13.03
CA LEU A 137 19.44 -9.30 -12.18
C LEU A 137 18.89 -10.55 -12.91
N VAL A 138 17.75 -10.44 -13.57
CA VAL A 138 17.17 -11.53 -14.38
C VAL A 138 18.11 -11.90 -15.54
N PHE A 139 18.69 -10.91 -16.22
CA PHE A 139 19.65 -11.14 -17.29
C PHE A 139 20.89 -11.89 -16.81
N LEU A 140 21.48 -11.49 -15.68
CA LEU A 140 22.63 -12.17 -15.07
C LEU A 140 22.31 -13.59 -14.65
N LEU A 141 21.14 -13.82 -14.05
CA LEU A 141 20.70 -15.17 -13.68
C LEU A 141 20.50 -16.04 -14.92
N SER A 142 19.92 -15.49 -15.99
CA SER A 142 19.76 -16.20 -17.27
C SER A 142 21.11 -16.57 -17.88
N LEU A 143 22.07 -15.63 -17.85
CA LEU A 143 23.42 -15.88 -18.36
C LEU A 143 24.14 -16.94 -17.52
N ALA A 144 24.04 -16.88 -16.19
CA ALA A 144 24.65 -17.85 -15.29
C ALA A 144 24.09 -19.27 -15.49
N ASN A 145 22.81 -19.40 -15.85
CA ASN A 145 22.20 -20.69 -16.14
C ASN A 145 22.54 -21.23 -17.54
N TRP A 146 23.07 -20.39 -18.42
CA TRP A 146 23.45 -20.80 -19.78
C TRP A 146 24.92 -21.18 -19.90
N VAL A 147 25.76 -20.80 -18.93
CA VAL A 147 27.16 -21.20 -18.85
C VAL A 147 27.23 -22.53 -18.08
N PRO A 148 27.64 -23.65 -18.71
CA PRO A 148 27.73 -24.96 -18.07
C PRO A 148 28.83 -25.05 -17.03
#